data_3ba3b675581d198cdf9acb5f1e1f199b
#
_entry.id   3ba3b675581d198cdf9acb5f1e1f199b
#
_cell.length_a   1.000
_cell.length_b   1.000
_cell.length_c   1.000
_cell.angle_alpha   90.00
_cell.angle_beta   90.00
_cell.angle_gamma   90.00
#
_symmetry.space_group_name_H-M   'P 1'
#
loop_
_entity.id
_entity.type
_entity.pdbx_description
1 polymer ?
#
loop_
_entity_poly.entity_id
_entity_poly.type
_entity_poly.pdbx_seq_one_letter_code
_entity_poly.pdbx_strand_id
1 'polypeptide(L)'
;MKTILNKSAATLEVKKSKFHSFLVPFCEFEESLNDLKKRHPKANHFVTAFRYLNNQNQIIEGSSDDGEPRGSSARPTLRVLQGRDLINVGIITIRYFGGILLGVGGLVRAYSEVANLAISKAKIVEYVDIFEWEFEVGYEKVREVEYLIKKFDILVIDRGFGSLGIRYVIRDNNDKIQKIKEIL
;
A
#
# COMPACT_ATOMS: atom_id res chain seq x y z
N MET A 1 8.95 -7.39 -2.43
CA MET A 1 7.87 -6.70 -1.70
C MET A 1 6.58 -6.76 -2.52
N LYS A 2 5.43 -6.73 -1.86
CA LYS A 2 4.11 -6.81 -2.50
C LYS A 2 3.24 -5.64 -2.08
N THR A 3 2.23 -5.32 -2.88
CA THR A 3 1.24 -4.29 -2.55
C THR A 3 -0.16 -4.75 -2.98
N ILE A 4 -1.17 -3.91 -2.76
CA ILE A 4 -2.55 -4.21 -3.10
C ILE A 4 -3.05 -3.34 -4.25
N LEU A 5 -3.91 -3.90 -5.10
CA LEU A 5 -4.59 -3.15 -6.16
C LEU A 5 -5.96 -2.61 -5.73
N ASN A 6 -6.54 -3.15 -4.65
CA ASN A 6 -7.87 -2.76 -4.19
C ASN A 6 -7.95 -2.81 -2.67
N LYS A 7 -8.79 -1.96 -2.09
CA LYS A 7 -9.20 -2.06 -0.68
C LYS A 7 -9.91 -3.38 -0.44
N SER A 8 -9.78 -3.90 0.76
CA SER A 8 -10.51 -5.08 1.21
C SER A 8 -10.91 -4.96 2.67
N ALA A 9 -11.90 -5.74 3.07
CA ALA A 9 -12.37 -5.75 4.44
C ALA A 9 -12.79 -7.16 4.87
N ALA A 10 -12.64 -7.42 6.17
CA ALA A 10 -13.09 -8.64 6.79
C ALA A 10 -13.70 -8.36 8.17
N THR A 11 -14.54 -9.26 8.62
CA THR A 11 -15.17 -9.24 9.94
C THR A 11 -14.88 -10.56 10.62
N LEU A 12 -14.59 -10.49 11.92
CA LEU A 12 -14.40 -11.63 12.81
C LEU A 12 -15.20 -11.39 14.09
N GLU A 13 -15.86 -12.41 14.60
CA GLU A 13 -16.51 -12.36 15.91
C GLU A 13 -15.85 -13.39 16.83
N VAL A 14 -15.42 -12.93 18.01
CA VAL A 14 -14.81 -13.78 19.05
C VAL A 14 -15.42 -13.42 20.39
N LYS A 15 -16.08 -14.37 21.06
CA LYS A 15 -16.73 -14.16 22.37
C LYS A 15 -17.60 -12.88 22.40
N LYS A 16 -18.46 -12.71 21.40
CA LYS A 16 -19.34 -11.55 21.20
C LYS A 16 -18.62 -10.22 20.89
N SER A 17 -17.29 -10.15 20.96
CA SER A 17 -16.53 -8.99 20.44
C SER A 17 -16.50 -9.06 18.92
N LYS A 18 -16.79 -7.93 18.24
CA LYS A 18 -16.76 -7.82 16.78
C LYS A 18 -15.56 -7.02 16.34
N PHE A 19 -14.82 -7.56 15.37
CA PHE A 19 -13.64 -6.95 14.77
C PHE A 19 -13.93 -6.72 13.28
N HIS A 20 -13.84 -5.47 12.82
CA HIS A 20 -13.96 -5.11 11.41
C HIS A 20 -12.60 -4.57 10.94
N SER A 21 -11.91 -5.30 10.11
CA SER A 21 -10.58 -4.93 9.62
C SER A 21 -10.66 -4.48 8.16
N PHE A 22 -10.01 -3.36 7.87
CA PHE A 22 -9.94 -2.72 6.57
C PHE A 22 -8.48 -2.63 6.15
N LEU A 23 -8.13 -3.23 5.03
CA LEU A 23 -6.84 -3.08 4.38
C LEU A 23 -6.97 -2.04 3.26
N VAL A 24 -6.14 -1.01 3.31
CA VAL A 24 -6.21 0.14 2.42
C VAL A 24 -4.82 0.50 1.88
N PRO A 25 -4.71 1.14 0.68
CA PRO A 25 -3.47 1.77 0.25
C PRO A 25 -3.02 2.82 1.27
N PHE A 26 -1.70 2.95 1.49
CA PHE A 26 -1.20 3.89 2.50
C PHE A 26 -1.54 5.35 2.18
N CYS A 27 -1.56 5.73 0.91
CA CYS A 27 -1.95 7.08 0.49
C CYS A 27 -3.40 7.47 0.89
N GLU A 28 -4.27 6.49 1.15
CA GLU A 28 -5.65 6.70 1.57
C GLU A 28 -5.88 6.37 3.07
N PHE A 29 -4.81 6.05 3.79
CA PHE A 29 -4.90 5.50 5.15
C PHE A 29 -5.53 6.50 6.13
N GLU A 30 -5.06 7.74 6.18
CA GLU A 30 -5.56 8.75 7.11
C GLU A 30 -7.00 9.16 6.79
N GLU A 31 -7.33 9.35 5.53
CA GLU A 31 -8.70 9.64 5.09
C GLU A 31 -9.65 8.50 5.48
N SER A 32 -9.24 7.25 5.20
CA SER A 32 -10.00 6.06 5.57
C SER A 32 -10.20 5.94 7.07
N LEU A 33 -9.18 6.21 7.88
CA LEU A 33 -9.28 6.19 9.34
C LEU A 33 -10.28 7.24 9.85
N ASN A 34 -10.22 8.45 9.32
CA ASN A 34 -11.11 9.54 9.69
C ASN A 34 -12.56 9.25 9.31
N ASP A 35 -12.78 8.70 8.12
CA ASP A 35 -14.13 8.30 7.66
C ASP A 35 -14.69 7.15 8.51
N LEU A 36 -13.88 6.13 8.80
CA LEU A 36 -14.27 5.03 9.67
C LEU A 36 -14.63 5.49 11.10
N LYS A 37 -13.89 6.43 11.67
CA LYS A 37 -14.22 7.01 12.98
C LYS A 37 -15.59 7.72 12.96
N LYS A 38 -15.91 8.44 11.89
CA LYS A 38 -17.23 9.09 11.73
C LYS A 38 -18.36 8.06 11.60
N ARG A 39 -18.14 6.99 10.83
CA ARG A 39 -19.16 5.93 10.60
C ARG A 39 -19.36 4.98 11.77
N HIS A 40 -18.36 4.86 12.64
CA HIS A 40 -18.37 3.94 13.79
C HIS A 40 -18.23 4.65 15.15
N PRO A 41 -19.05 5.66 15.48
CA PRO A 41 -18.88 6.50 16.69
C PRO A 41 -19.04 5.73 18.02
N LYS A 42 -19.58 4.52 17.97
CA LYS A 42 -19.78 3.65 19.14
C LYS A 42 -18.70 2.57 19.29
N ALA A 43 -17.69 2.57 18.43
CA ALA A 43 -16.59 1.63 18.52
C ALA A 43 -15.68 1.93 19.74
N ASN A 44 -15.15 0.89 20.33
CA ASN A 44 -14.26 1.03 21.48
C ASN A 44 -12.82 1.39 21.08
N HIS A 45 -12.34 0.80 19.98
CA HIS A 45 -10.95 0.93 19.55
C HIS A 45 -10.85 0.97 18.01
N PHE A 46 -9.91 1.77 17.51
CA PHE A 46 -9.49 1.85 16.11
C PHE A 46 -7.99 1.51 16.03
N VAL A 47 -7.70 0.23 16.15
CA VAL A 47 -6.33 -0.27 16.10
C VAL A 47 -5.77 -0.13 14.69
N THR A 48 -4.55 0.40 14.58
CA THR A 48 -3.92 0.66 13.29
C THR A 48 -2.53 0.05 13.18
N ALA A 49 -2.16 -0.34 11.96
CA ALA A 49 -0.79 -0.67 11.59
C ALA A 49 -0.57 -0.34 10.11
N PHE A 50 0.62 0.15 9.76
CA PHE A 50 0.97 0.47 8.38
C PHE A 50 2.44 0.22 8.08
N ARG A 51 2.72 0.06 6.78
CA ARG A 51 4.06 0.00 6.21
C ARG A 51 4.07 0.73 4.87
N TYR A 52 5.03 1.63 4.67
CA TYR A 52 5.19 2.32 3.40
C TYR A 52 6.67 2.63 3.12
N LEU A 53 6.96 2.93 1.85
CA LEU A 53 8.27 3.46 1.44
C LEU A 53 8.22 4.99 1.47
N ASN A 54 9.22 5.60 2.11
CA ASN A 54 9.41 7.04 2.02
C ASN A 54 10.10 7.42 0.69
N ASN A 55 10.32 8.72 0.46
CA ASN A 55 10.98 9.22 -0.74
C ASN A 55 12.44 8.78 -0.92
N GLN A 56 13.04 8.16 0.12
CA GLN A 56 14.40 7.59 0.09
C GLN A 56 14.37 6.06 -0.02
N ASN A 57 13.22 5.48 -0.38
CA ASN A 57 13.01 4.03 -0.46
C ASN A 57 13.28 3.27 0.85
N GLN A 58 13.13 3.96 1.99
CA GLN A 58 13.22 3.34 3.31
C GLN A 58 11.84 2.87 3.76
N ILE A 59 11.77 1.68 4.35
CA ILE A 59 10.53 1.16 4.93
C ILE A 59 10.24 1.90 6.23
N ILE A 60 9.10 2.57 6.26
CA ILE A 60 8.54 3.22 7.46
C ILE A 60 7.38 2.38 7.97
N GLU A 61 7.38 2.10 9.25
CA GLU A 61 6.36 1.32 9.93
C GLU A 61 5.78 2.09 11.11
N GLY A 62 4.48 1.96 11.30
CA GLY A 62 3.81 2.53 12.47
C GLY A 62 2.63 1.68 12.91
N SER A 63 2.28 1.80 14.19
CA SER A 63 1.13 1.09 14.74
C SER A 63 0.61 1.74 16.02
N SER A 64 -0.71 1.63 16.28
CA SER A 64 -1.37 2.16 17.48
C SER A 64 -2.38 1.16 18.02
N ASP A 65 -2.27 0.85 19.30
CA ASP A 65 -3.22 -0.02 20.03
C ASP A 65 -4.54 0.69 20.35
N ASP A 66 -4.61 2.03 20.25
CA ASP A 66 -5.81 2.85 20.49
C ASP A 66 -6.59 2.46 21.77
N GLY A 67 -5.87 2.34 22.88
CA GLY A 67 -6.45 1.98 24.18
C GLY A 67 -6.61 0.48 24.47
N GLU A 68 -6.31 -0.42 23.54
CA GLU A 68 -6.13 -1.83 23.87
C GLU A 68 -4.87 -2.04 24.73
N PRO A 69 -4.75 -3.14 25.48
CA PRO A 69 -3.54 -3.44 26.22
C PRO A 69 -2.30 -3.41 25.34
N ARG A 70 -1.27 -2.71 25.79
CA ARG A 70 -0.06 -2.42 25.01
C ARG A 70 0.52 -3.67 24.33
N GLY A 71 0.67 -3.60 23.00
CA GLY A 71 1.26 -4.65 22.17
C GLY A 71 0.38 -5.86 21.92
N SER A 72 -0.90 -5.83 22.37
CA SER A 72 -1.84 -6.95 22.18
C SER A 72 -2.61 -6.90 20.85
N SER A 73 -2.56 -5.77 20.14
CA SER A 73 -3.39 -5.54 18.97
C SER A 73 -2.60 -4.99 17.78
N ALA A 74 -2.03 -3.81 17.90
CA ALA A 74 -1.32 -3.12 16.81
C ALA A 74 -0.07 -3.85 16.37
N ARG A 75 0.76 -4.29 17.32
CA ARG A 75 1.99 -5.02 17.02
C ARG A 75 1.75 -6.38 16.33
N PRO A 76 0.81 -7.23 16.78
CA PRO A 76 0.37 -8.40 16.03
C PRO A 76 -0.09 -8.10 14.61
N THR A 77 -0.89 -7.04 14.41
CA THR A 77 -1.35 -6.59 13.09
C THR A 77 -0.18 -6.19 12.19
N LEU A 78 0.78 -5.42 12.73
CA LEU A 78 1.99 -5.03 11.98
C LEU A 78 2.82 -6.25 11.56
N ARG A 79 2.99 -7.23 12.44
CA ARG A 79 3.69 -8.49 12.11
C ARG A 79 3.03 -9.27 10.99
N VAL A 80 1.70 -9.20 10.87
CA VAL A 80 0.99 -9.81 9.73
C VAL A 80 1.38 -9.11 8.43
N LEU A 81 1.44 -7.78 8.40
CA LEU A 81 1.91 -7.03 7.22
C LEU A 81 3.34 -7.39 6.85
N GLN A 82 4.23 -7.47 7.85
CA GLN A 82 5.64 -7.86 7.68
C GLN A 82 5.76 -9.29 7.13
N GLY A 83 5.06 -10.25 7.72
CA GLY A 83 5.11 -11.66 7.30
C GLY A 83 4.52 -11.91 5.90
N ARG A 84 3.67 -11.01 5.40
CA ARG A 84 3.12 -11.02 4.03
C ARG A 84 3.97 -10.20 3.05
N ASP A 85 5.04 -9.59 3.53
CA ASP A 85 5.93 -8.69 2.76
C ASP A 85 5.16 -7.55 2.04
N LEU A 86 4.08 -7.05 2.68
CA LEU A 86 3.25 -5.99 2.14
C LEU A 86 3.86 -4.61 2.41
N ILE A 87 3.82 -3.74 1.40
CA ILE A 87 4.30 -2.35 1.45
C ILE A 87 3.28 -1.39 0.84
N ASN A 88 3.35 -0.12 1.23
CA ASN A 88 2.41 0.94 0.81
C ASN A 88 0.96 0.62 1.18
N VAL A 89 0.76 0.02 2.36
CA VAL A 89 -0.54 -0.40 2.89
C VAL A 89 -0.70 -0.02 4.35
N GLY A 90 -1.96 0.13 4.75
CA GLY A 90 -2.36 0.22 6.15
C GLY A 90 -3.54 -0.70 6.47
N ILE A 91 -3.58 -1.17 7.71
CA ILE A 91 -4.73 -1.89 8.28
C ILE A 91 -5.33 -1.03 9.39
N ILE A 92 -6.66 -0.89 9.36
CA ILE A 92 -7.47 -0.26 10.40
C ILE A 92 -8.44 -1.32 10.89
N THR A 93 -8.35 -1.69 12.16
CA THR A 93 -9.26 -2.67 12.77
C THR A 93 -10.13 -1.99 13.83
N ILE A 94 -11.42 -1.97 13.60
CA ILE A 94 -12.43 -1.44 14.51
C ILE A 94 -12.90 -2.56 15.41
N ARG A 95 -12.91 -2.33 16.73
CA ARG A 95 -13.44 -3.30 17.68
C ARG A 95 -14.65 -2.77 18.42
N TYR A 96 -15.65 -3.63 18.54
CA TYR A 96 -16.77 -3.51 19.47
C TYR A 96 -16.62 -4.57 20.56
N PHE A 97 -16.52 -4.15 21.82
CA PHE A 97 -16.42 -5.05 22.95
C PHE A 97 -17.71 -5.82 23.19
N GLY A 98 -17.63 -7.13 23.31
CA GLY A 98 -18.79 -8.01 23.49
C GLY A 98 -19.13 -8.36 24.93
N GLY A 99 -18.58 -7.63 25.91
CA GLY A 99 -18.83 -7.89 27.35
C GLY A 99 -17.98 -9.02 27.95
N ILE A 100 -17.21 -9.77 27.16
CA ILE A 100 -16.37 -10.87 27.61
C ILE A 100 -14.90 -10.55 27.32
N LEU A 101 -14.05 -10.55 28.34
CA LEU A 101 -12.63 -10.31 28.18
C LEU A 101 -11.97 -11.46 27.41
N LEU A 102 -11.18 -11.10 26.39
CA LEU A 102 -10.43 -12.07 25.60
C LEU A 102 -9.08 -12.42 26.22
N GLY A 103 -8.56 -11.54 27.06
CA GLY A 103 -7.19 -11.58 27.54
C GLY A 103 -6.18 -11.22 26.44
N VAL A 104 -4.93 -10.94 26.83
CA VAL A 104 -3.86 -10.50 25.91
C VAL A 104 -3.65 -11.52 24.76
N GLY A 105 -3.55 -12.79 25.08
CA GLY A 105 -3.36 -13.84 24.07
C GLY A 105 -4.57 -14.00 23.13
N GLY A 106 -5.79 -13.76 23.63
CA GLY A 106 -7.01 -13.76 22.81
C GLY A 106 -7.06 -12.58 21.85
N LEU A 107 -6.65 -11.40 22.31
CA LEU A 107 -6.53 -10.19 21.47
C LEU A 107 -5.49 -10.38 20.37
N VAL A 108 -4.28 -10.85 20.71
CA VAL A 108 -3.23 -11.13 19.73
C VAL A 108 -3.74 -12.03 18.61
N ARG A 109 -4.44 -13.12 18.95
CA ARG A 109 -5.01 -14.03 17.94
C ARG A 109 -6.08 -13.36 17.10
N ALA A 110 -7.05 -12.68 17.72
CA ALA A 110 -8.16 -12.06 17.02
C ALA A 110 -7.71 -10.97 16.03
N TYR A 111 -6.79 -10.08 16.46
CA TYR A 111 -6.25 -9.03 15.59
C TYR A 111 -5.41 -9.58 14.45
N SER A 112 -4.58 -10.60 14.71
CA SER A 112 -3.79 -11.26 13.65
C SER A 112 -4.70 -11.99 12.65
N GLU A 113 -5.74 -12.66 13.14
CA GLU A 113 -6.67 -13.43 12.31
C GLU A 113 -7.50 -12.51 11.40
N VAL A 114 -8.13 -11.46 11.97
CA VAL A 114 -8.95 -10.56 11.15
C VAL A 114 -8.12 -9.76 10.14
N ALA A 115 -6.86 -9.43 10.47
CA ALA A 115 -5.92 -8.82 9.53
C ALA A 115 -5.59 -9.77 8.36
N ASN A 116 -5.29 -11.05 8.64
CA ASN A 116 -5.07 -12.05 7.62
C ASN A 116 -6.31 -12.28 6.74
N LEU A 117 -7.51 -12.28 7.32
CA LEU A 117 -8.76 -12.38 6.57
C LEU A 117 -8.99 -11.19 5.64
N ALA A 118 -8.67 -9.96 6.08
CA ALA A 118 -8.75 -8.78 5.22
C ALA A 118 -7.76 -8.90 4.06
N ILE A 119 -6.50 -9.28 4.34
CA ILE A 119 -5.46 -9.46 3.33
C ILE A 119 -5.84 -10.54 2.31
N SER A 120 -6.42 -11.66 2.74
CA SER A 120 -6.79 -12.75 1.84
C SER A 120 -7.86 -12.38 0.80
N LYS A 121 -8.61 -11.31 1.04
CA LYS A 121 -9.63 -10.78 0.13
C LYS A 121 -9.09 -9.71 -0.83
N ALA A 122 -7.86 -9.25 -0.64
CA ALA A 122 -7.23 -8.26 -1.50
C ALA A 122 -6.57 -8.91 -2.72
N LYS A 123 -6.55 -8.19 -3.83
CA LYS A 123 -5.72 -8.55 -4.97
C LYS A 123 -4.30 -8.04 -4.72
N ILE A 124 -3.41 -8.96 -4.38
CA ILE A 124 -2.00 -8.71 -4.07
C ILE A 124 -1.18 -8.86 -5.36
N VAL A 125 -0.25 -7.93 -5.58
CA VAL A 125 0.68 -7.92 -6.71
C VAL A 125 2.09 -7.62 -6.21
N GLU A 126 3.10 -7.96 -7.03
CA GLU A 126 4.47 -7.49 -6.75
C GLU A 126 4.51 -5.97 -6.80
N TYR A 127 5.18 -5.37 -5.81
CA TYR A 127 5.42 -3.94 -5.80
C TYR A 127 6.54 -3.62 -6.79
N VAL A 128 6.24 -2.75 -7.72
CA VAL A 128 7.19 -2.21 -8.68
C VAL A 128 7.27 -0.70 -8.45
N ASP A 129 8.48 -0.21 -8.20
CA ASP A 129 8.72 1.23 -8.06
C ASP A 129 8.63 1.89 -9.44
N ILE A 130 7.71 2.84 -9.58
CA ILE A 130 7.41 3.50 -10.85
C ILE A 130 7.98 4.91 -10.79
N PHE A 131 8.79 5.25 -11.78
CA PHE A 131 9.40 6.56 -11.96
C PHE A 131 8.81 7.25 -13.19
N GLU A 132 8.74 8.57 -13.11
CA GLU A 132 8.49 9.43 -14.24
C GLU A 132 9.79 10.11 -14.63
N TRP A 133 10.08 10.13 -15.92
CA TRP A 133 11.27 10.76 -16.44
C TRP A 133 10.98 11.53 -17.72
N GLU A 134 11.39 12.80 -17.71
CA GLU A 134 11.31 13.70 -18.85
C GLU A 134 12.69 13.84 -19.50
N PHE A 135 12.74 13.76 -20.83
CA PHE A 135 13.95 13.94 -21.62
C PHE A 135 13.61 14.46 -23.02
N GLU A 136 14.60 15.06 -23.65
CA GLU A 136 14.54 15.49 -25.05
C GLU A 136 15.55 14.70 -25.88
N VAL A 137 15.17 14.33 -27.11
CA VAL A 137 15.99 13.57 -28.04
C VAL A 137 15.94 14.18 -29.43
N GLY A 138 17.11 14.36 -30.05
CA GLY A 138 17.22 14.84 -31.44
C GLY A 138 16.57 13.86 -32.42
N TYR A 139 16.11 14.38 -33.55
CA TYR A 139 15.39 13.60 -34.57
C TYR A 139 16.17 12.40 -35.09
N GLU A 140 17.50 12.44 -35.06
CA GLU A 140 18.38 11.35 -35.47
C GLU A 140 18.25 10.09 -34.62
N LYS A 141 17.90 10.24 -33.31
CA LYS A 141 17.76 9.12 -32.37
C LYS A 141 16.30 8.74 -32.06
N VAL A 142 15.34 9.50 -32.53
CA VAL A 142 13.90 9.25 -32.26
C VAL A 142 13.49 7.84 -32.61
N ARG A 143 13.96 7.32 -33.78
CA ARG A 143 13.63 5.95 -34.21
C ARG A 143 14.08 4.88 -33.23
N GLU A 144 15.25 5.06 -32.63
CA GLU A 144 15.81 4.13 -31.65
C GLU A 144 15.04 4.20 -30.31
N VAL A 145 14.74 5.40 -29.84
CA VAL A 145 13.91 5.63 -28.65
C VAL A 145 12.52 5.01 -28.82
N GLU A 146 11.84 5.27 -29.95
CA GLU A 146 10.51 4.70 -30.21
C GLU A 146 10.54 3.15 -30.29
N TYR A 147 11.60 2.60 -30.86
CA TYR A 147 11.79 1.15 -30.86
C TYR A 147 11.89 0.57 -29.45
N LEU A 148 12.66 1.21 -28.55
CA LEU A 148 12.81 0.75 -27.16
C LEU A 148 11.52 0.94 -26.37
N ILE A 149 10.83 2.08 -26.53
CA ILE A 149 9.53 2.33 -25.92
C ILE A 149 8.56 1.19 -26.28
N LYS A 150 8.48 0.85 -27.56
CA LYS A 150 7.59 -0.23 -28.04
C LYS A 150 8.07 -1.62 -27.59
N LYS A 151 9.37 -1.90 -27.67
CA LYS A 151 9.95 -3.20 -27.33
C LYS A 151 9.76 -3.56 -25.86
N PHE A 152 9.87 -2.57 -24.96
CA PHE A 152 9.76 -2.77 -23.52
C PHE A 152 8.37 -2.36 -22.97
N ASP A 153 7.45 -1.99 -23.84
CA ASP A 153 6.09 -1.55 -23.47
C ASP A 153 6.14 -0.46 -22.38
N ILE A 154 6.90 0.62 -22.67
CA ILE A 154 7.08 1.76 -21.76
C ILE A 154 5.92 2.72 -21.91
N LEU A 155 5.31 3.13 -20.81
CA LEU A 155 4.19 4.07 -20.84
C LEU A 155 4.68 5.49 -21.16
N VAL A 156 4.24 6.02 -22.30
CA VAL A 156 4.43 7.43 -22.66
C VAL A 156 3.26 8.25 -22.13
N ILE A 157 3.57 9.22 -21.26
CA ILE A 157 2.59 10.11 -20.63
C ILE A 157 2.32 11.32 -21.52
N ASP A 158 3.40 11.89 -22.10
CA ASP A 158 3.32 13.08 -22.96
C ASP A 158 4.41 13.09 -24.01
N ARG A 159 4.15 13.79 -25.12
CA ARG A 159 5.08 14.05 -26.24
C ARG A 159 4.96 15.48 -26.70
N GLY A 160 6.08 16.19 -26.74
CA GLY A 160 6.18 17.54 -27.30
C GLY A 160 7.10 17.56 -28.51
N PHE A 161 6.66 18.12 -29.63
CA PHE A 161 7.47 18.26 -30.84
C PHE A 161 8.11 19.65 -30.88
N GLY A 162 9.44 19.67 -30.86
CA GLY A 162 10.26 20.88 -30.96
C GLY A 162 10.95 21.03 -32.33
N SER A 163 11.63 22.14 -32.55
CA SER A 163 12.38 22.39 -33.79
C SER A 163 13.61 21.50 -33.96
N LEU A 164 14.22 21.03 -32.86
CA LEU A 164 15.44 20.25 -32.82
C LEU A 164 15.25 18.78 -32.45
N GLY A 165 14.07 18.43 -31.91
CA GLY A 165 13.83 17.08 -31.42
C GLY A 165 12.43 16.90 -30.83
N ILE A 166 12.26 15.79 -30.10
CA ILE A 166 11.02 15.42 -29.44
C ILE A 166 11.27 15.33 -27.93
N ARG A 167 10.44 16.01 -27.15
CA ARG A 167 10.35 15.85 -25.70
C ARG A 167 9.43 14.68 -25.37
N TYR A 168 9.87 13.80 -24.51
CA TYR A 168 9.09 12.69 -23.98
C TYR A 168 8.95 12.81 -22.46
N VAL A 169 7.77 12.48 -21.96
CA VAL A 169 7.53 12.14 -20.55
C VAL A 169 7.10 10.68 -20.51
N ILE A 170 7.93 9.84 -19.91
CA ILE A 170 7.67 8.41 -19.79
C ILE A 170 7.51 8.01 -18.32
N ARG A 171 6.77 6.93 -18.09
CA ARG A 171 6.54 6.38 -16.74
C ARG A 171 6.67 4.87 -16.77
N ASP A 172 7.66 4.34 -16.05
CA ASP A 172 7.85 2.89 -15.90
C ASP A 172 8.83 2.60 -14.74
N ASN A 173 9.18 1.33 -14.54
CA ASN A 173 10.22 0.97 -13.59
C ASN A 173 11.61 1.47 -14.04
N ASN A 174 12.51 1.59 -13.04
CA ASN A 174 13.85 2.14 -13.29
C ASN A 174 14.63 1.34 -14.34
N ASP A 175 14.51 0.01 -14.37
CA ASP A 175 15.27 -0.85 -15.27
C ASP A 175 14.92 -0.56 -16.74
N LYS A 176 13.66 -0.31 -17.04
CA LYS A 176 13.20 0.05 -18.39
C LYS A 176 13.65 1.47 -18.77
N ILE A 177 13.57 2.42 -17.82
CA ILE A 177 14.02 3.79 -18.04
C ILE A 177 15.52 3.84 -18.31
N GLN A 178 16.34 3.06 -17.58
CA GLN A 178 17.79 2.98 -17.82
C GLN A 178 18.15 2.55 -19.24
N LYS A 179 17.37 1.64 -19.85
CA LYS A 179 17.60 1.21 -21.25
C LYS A 179 17.47 2.35 -22.27
N ILE A 180 16.64 3.35 -21.99
CA ILE A 180 16.56 4.56 -22.83
C ILE A 180 17.71 5.51 -22.50
N LYS A 181 18.08 5.66 -21.23
CA LYS A 181 19.23 6.50 -20.84
C LYS A 181 20.56 6.04 -21.45
N GLU A 182 20.74 4.74 -21.66
CA GLU A 182 21.96 4.16 -22.26
C GLU A 182 22.18 4.56 -23.72
N ILE A 183 21.14 5.00 -24.43
CA ILE A 183 21.23 5.39 -25.84
C ILE A 183 21.21 6.91 -26.06
N LEU A 184 20.88 7.70 -25.04
CA LEU A 184 20.89 9.17 -25.10
C LEU A 184 22.25 9.75 -24.81
#